data_aee5625877b858158ed54c549cc90d06
#
_entry.id   aee5625877b858158ed54c549cc90d06
#
_cell.length_a   1.000
_cell.length_b   1.000
_cell.length_c   1.000
_cell.angle_alpha   90.00
_cell.angle_beta   90.00
_cell.angle_gamma   90.00
#
_symmetry.space_group_name_H-M   'P 1'
#
loop_
_entity.id
_entity.type
_entity.pdbx_description
1 polymer ?
#
loop_
_entity_poly.entity_id
_entity_poly.type
_entity_poly.pdbx_seq_one_letter_code
_entity_poly.pdbx_strand_id
1 'polypeptide(L)'
;MRPLTLDEFVGQSHLIGEGRALRRAIETDTVPSMILWGPPGTGKTTLAEIVAAASGANFVSLSAVSAGVADLRKVVSAARELQKTGRRTVLFIDEIHRFNKAQQDAILPYVEDGTVTLIGATTENPSFEVISALLSRSRVFVLYALKDEEVAVIIDRALRDTERGLGKQQIVLEPAARDMLVNLANGDARAALNTLEFAASIAPVENGAKTIAATTIAEALQRRAAGYDKAGESHYDTISAFIKTIRGSDPDGAMYWLARMVDAGEDPLFIARRLVILASEDVGLADSRALQVAIGAQQAVHFVGMPEGFFPLAHATLYLALAPKSNSVGRAYSAALQDVQKTRNEPVPLHLRNAPTPLMEQLGYGEGYRYAHDDYAVIGEGGDLPPPERLQAYLPESLGDRAYYEPGEQGEERKYIDWIRRRRG
;
A
#
# COMPACT_ATOMS: atom_id res chain seq x y z
N MET A 1 -24.82 -6.92 11.58
CA MET A 1 -25.01 -5.79 10.63
C MET A 1 -24.34 -5.98 9.23
N ARG A 2 -23.76 -7.14 8.92
CA ARG A 2 -23.23 -7.34 7.56
C ARG A 2 -24.35 -7.34 6.52
N PRO A 3 -24.24 -6.60 5.40
CA PRO A 3 -25.19 -6.70 4.30
C PRO A 3 -25.22 -8.11 3.69
N LEU A 4 -26.40 -8.57 3.31
CA LEU A 4 -26.63 -9.89 2.73
C LEU A 4 -26.80 -9.83 1.20
N THR A 5 -27.12 -8.65 0.66
CA THR A 5 -27.34 -8.43 -0.76
C THR A 5 -26.55 -7.22 -1.25
N LEU A 6 -26.38 -7.09 -2.57
CA LEU A 6 -25.75 -5.92 -3.17
C LEU A 6 -26.52 -4.61 -2.88
N ASP A 7 -27.83 -4.68 -2.74
CA ASP A 7 -28.67 -3.50 -2.49
C ASP A 7 -28.56 -3.04 -1.02
N GLU A 8 -28.19 -3.94 -0.11
CA GLU A 8 -27.86 -3.58 1.26
C GLU A 8 -26.43 -3.03 1.38
N PHE A 9 -25.57 -3.25 0.39
CA PHE A 9 -24.17 -2.85 0.46
C PHE A 9 -24.04 -1.34 0.28
N VAL A 10 -23.44 -0.66 1.26
CA VAL A 10 -23.26 0.79 1.25
C VAL A 10 -21.87 1.13 0.71
N GLY A 11 -21.81 2.12 -0.16
CA GLY A 11 -20.55 2.58 -0.77
C GLY A 11 -20.11 1.78 -1.99
N GLN A 12 -18.90 2.04 -2.44
CA GLN A 12 -18.25 1.38 -3.58
C GLN A 12 -19.06 1.43 -4.90
N SER A 13 -19.83 2.48 -5.12
CA SER A 13 -20.71 2.64 -6.29
C SER A 13 -19.96 2.55 -7.63
N HIS A 14 -18.67 2.86 -7.64
CA HIS A 14 -17.80 2.72 -8.81
C HIS A 14 -17.57 1.25 -9.21
N LEU A 15 -17.74 0.28 -8.30
CA LEU A 15 -17.58 -1.15 -8.52
C LEU A 15 -18.93 -1.87 -8.72
N ILE A 16 -19.86 -1.62 -7.80
CA ILE A 16 -21.11 -2.38 -7.67
C ILE A 16 -22.37 -1.54 -7.93
N GLY A 17 -22.21 -0.27 -8.33
CA GLY A 17 -23.32 0.57 -8.76
C GLY A 17 -24.06 -0.04 -9.95
N GLU A 18 -25.26 0.45 -10.22
CA GLU A 18 -26.10 -0.02 -11.30
C GLU A 18 -25.35 0.03 -12.66
N GLY A 19 -25.42 -1.04 -13.43
CA GLY A 19 -24.74 -1.17 -14.72
C GLY A 19 -23.22 -1.38 -14.67
N ARG A 20 -22.60 -1.49 -13.50
CA ARG A 20 -21.16 -1.75 -13.37
C ARG A 20 -20.81 -3.19 -13.68
N ALA A 21 -19.59 -3.39 -14.21
CA ALA A 21 -19.14 -4.69 -14.69
C ALA A 21 -19.13 -5.78 -13.59
N LEU A 22 -18.70 -5.45 -12.38
CA LEU A 22 -18.68 -6.40 -11.27
C LEU A 22 -20.11 -6.75 -10.84
N ARG A 23 -21.02 -5.77 -10.74
CA ARG A 23 -22.43 -6.02 -10.41
C ARG A 23 -23.06 -6.96 -11.45
N ARG A 24 -22.88 -6.70 -12.74
CA ARG A 24 -23.38 -7.58 -13.81
C ARG A 24 -22.80 -8.98 -13.73
N ALA A 25 -21.50 -9.11 -13.47
CA ALA A 25 -20.86 -10.41 -13.31
C ALA A 25 -21.45 -11.21 -12.14
N ILE A 26 -21.82 -10.54 -11.04
CA ILE A 26 -22.49 -11.16 -9.89
C ILE A 26 -23.92 -11.60 -10.28
N GLU A 27 -24.67 -10.71 -10.93
CA GLU A 27 -26.06 -10.98 -11.35
C GLU A 27 -26.16 -12.07 -12.42
N THR A 28 -25.15 -12.20 -13.29
CA THR A 28 -25.10 -13.23 -14.35
C THR A 28 -24.30 -14.48 -13.96
N ASP A 29 -23.85 -14.56 -12.73
CA ASP A 29 -23.08 -15.68 -12.21
C ASP A 29 -21.78 -15.99 -13.00
N THR A 30 -21.12 -14.95 -13.50
CA THR A 30 -19.88 -15.02 -14.29
C THR A 30 -18.71 -14.35 -13.57
N VAL A 31 -18.68 -14.47 -12.25
CA VAL A 31 -17.68 -13.80 -11.42
C VAL A 31 -16.30 -14.41 -11.64
N PRO A 32 -15.30 -13.64 -12.09
CA PRO A 32 -13.92 -14.11 -12.24
C PRO A 32 -13.21 -14.16 -10.89
N SER A 33 -12.07 -14.86 -10.83
CA SER A 33 -11.15 -14.70 -9.71
C SER A 33 -10.69 -13.25 -9.59
N MET A 34 -10.58 -12.75 -8.34
CA MET A 34 -10.31 -11.35 -8.08
C MET A 34 -9.49 -11.11 -6.82
N ILE A 35 -8.85 -9.96 -6.78
CA ILE A 35 -8.21 -9.40 -5.60
C ILE A 35 -8.94 -8.11 -5.21
N LEU A 36 -9.47 -8.08 -3.99
CA LEU A 36 -10.10 -6.91 -3.38
C LEU A 36 -9.06 -6.15 -2.56
N TRP A 37 -8.67 -4.99 -3.03
CA TRP A 37 -7.65 -4.16 -2.39
C TRP A 37 -8.26 -2.87 -1.84
N GLY A 38 -7.93 -2.53 -0.60
CA GLY A 38 -8.37 -1.26 0.01
C GLY A 38 -8.25 -1.26 1.53
N PRO A 39 -8.53 -0.11 2.17
CA PRO A 39 -8.43 0.06 3.61
C PRO A 39 -9.28 -0.93 4.41
N PRO A 40 -9.02 -1.11 5.71
CA PRO A 40 -9.87 -1.92 6.58
C PRO A 40 -11.29 -1.36 6.64
N GLY A 41 -12.27 -2.20 6.97
CA GLY A 41 -13.67 -1.80 7.16
C GLY A 41 -14.45 -1.37 5.91
N THR A 42 -13.86 -1.44 4.71
CA THR A 42 -14.49 -1.02 3.44
C THR A 42 -15.42 -2.07 2.82
N GLY A 43 -15.56 -3.25 3.46
CA GLY A 43 -16.50 -4.29 3.04
C GLY A 43 -15.93 -5.41 2.17
N LYS A 44 -14.60 -5.58 2.07
CA LYS A 44 -13.96 -6.64 1.25
C LYS A 44 -14.51 -8.04 1.51
N THR A 45 -14.50 -8.47 2.78
CA THR A 45 -15.03 -9.78 3.20
C THR A 45 -16.53 -9.90 2.93
N THR A 46 -17.27 -8.84 3.20
CA THR A 46 -18.72 -8.78 2.98
C THR A 46 -19.07 -8.90 1.50
N LEU A 47 -18.33 -8.22 0.63
CA LEU A 47 -18.53 -8.33 -0.81
C LEU A 47 -18.25 -9.75 -1.30
N ALA A 48 -17.23 -10.42 -0.79
CA ALA A 48 -16.94 -11.82 -1.12
C ALA A 48 -18.05 -12.77 -0.67
N GLU A 49 -18.63 -12.55 0.50
CA GLU A 49 -19.78 -13.32 1.01
C GLU A 49 -21.02 -13.13 0.13
N ILE A 50 -21.30 -11.88 -0.28
CA ILE A 50 -22.43 -11.57 -1.18
C ILE A 50 -22.24 -12.23 -2.55
N VAL A 51 -21.03 -12.17 -3.11
CA VAL A 51 -20.68 -12.82 -4.37
C VAL A 51 -20.97 -14.33 -4.32
N ALA A 52 -20.51 -14.98 -3.26
CA ALA A 52 -20.72 -16.42 -3.11
C ALA A 52 -22.21 -16.77 -2.90
N ALA A 53 -22.92 -15.97 -2.10
CA ALA A 53 -24.36 -16.18 -1.87
C ALA A 53 -25.18 -15.98 -3.16
N ALA A 54 -24.88 -14.96 -3.95
CA ALA A 54 -25.58 -14.69 -5.21
C ALA A 54 -25.37 -15.81 -6.26
N SER A 55 -24.19 -16.44 -6.24
CA SER A 55 -23.87 -17.54 -7.17
C SER A 55 -24.30 -18.93 -6.69
N GLY A 56 -24.83 -19.06 -5.47
CA GLY A 56 -25.12 -20.36 -4.85
C GLY A 56 -23.85 -21.23 -4.64
N ALA A 57 -22.67 -20.64 -4.74
CA ALA A 57 -21.41 -21.33 -4.59
C ALA A 57 -21.13 -21.69 -3.12
N ASN A 58 -20.33 -22.71 -2.92
CA ASN A 58 -19.79 -23.03 -1.60
C ASN A 58 -18.74 -21.98 -1.21
N PHE A 59 -18.98 -21.25 -0.14
CA PHE A 59 -18.04 -20.24 0.36
C PHE A 59 -17.11 -20.82 1.41
N VAL A 60 -15.80 -20.75 1.14
CA VAL A 60 -14.78 -21.18 2.09
C VAL A 60 -13.86 -19.99 2.36
N SER A 61 -13.77 -19.60 3.63
CA SER A 61 -12.90 -18.50 4.08
C SER A 61 -11.67 -19.04 4.78
N LEU A 62 -10.50 -18.57 4.37
CA LEU A 62 -9.21 -18.80 5.03
C LEU A 62 -8.58 -17.47 5.41
N SER A 63 -7.98 -17.42 6.60
CA SER A 63 -7.11 -16.31 6.97
C SER A 63 -5.67 -16.67 6.64
N ALA A 64 -5.01 -15.87 5.82
CA ALA A 64 -3.60 -16.10 5.47
C ALA A 64 -2.64 -15.98 6.67
N VAL A 65 -3.10 -15.38 7.78
CA VAL A 65 -2.32 -15.30 9.03
C VAL A 65 -2.17 -16.65 9.70
N SER A 66 -3.19 -17.53 9.60
CA SER A 66 -3.24 -18.80 10.32
C SER A 66 -3.25 -20.03 9.42
N ALA A 67 -3.62 -19.90 8.14
CA ALA A 67 -3.75 -21.01 7.23
C ALA A 67 -2.42 -21.40 6.58
N GLY A 68 -2.21 -22.71 6.40
CA GLY A 68 -1.05 -23.29 5.73
C GLY A 68 -1.40 -24.01 4.41
N VAL A 69 -0.38 -24.53 3.72
CA VAL A 69 -0.54 -25.32 2.48
C VAL A 69 -1.44 -26.56 2.72
N ALA A 70 -1.41 -27.13 3.92
CA ALA A 70 -2.25 -28.28 4.27
C ALA A 70 -3.75 -27.90 4.26
N ASP A 71 -4.09 -26.70 4.70
CA ASP A 71 -5.46 -26.23 4.72
C ASP A 71 -5.96 -25.90 3.31
N LEU A 72 -5.10 -25.32 2.47
CA LEU A 72 -5.38 -25.13 1.04
C LEU A 72 -5.69 -26.46 0.35
N ARG A 73 -4.90 -27.50 0.59
CA ARG A 73 -5.12 -28.83 0.02
C ARG A 73 -6.45 -29.44 0.44
N LYS A 74 -6.87 -29.27 1.71
CA LYS A 74 -8.17 -29.74 2.19
C LYS A 74 -9.32 -29.04 1.44
N VAL A 75 -9.23 -27.70 1.32
CA VAL A 75 -10.24 -26.91 0.59
C VAL A 75 -10.34 -27.34 -0.86
N VAL A 76 -9.21 -27.52 -1.54
CA VAL A 76 -9.18 -27.95 -2.94
C VAL A 76 -9.74 -29.35 -3.11
N SER A 77 -9.44 -30.29 -2.21
CA SER A 77 -10.02 -31.62 -2.25
C SER A 77 -11.54 -31.58 -2.12
N ALA A 78 -12.06 -30.81 -1.17
CA ALA A 78 -13.49 -30.63 -1.00
C ALA A 78 -14.14 -29.91 -2.22
N ALA A 79 -13.47 -28.91 -2.78
CA ALA A 79 -13.95 -28.19 -3.97
C ALA A 79 -14.08 -29.12 -5.18
N ARG A 80 -13.12 -30.02 -5.40
CA ARG A 80 -13.19 -31.03 -6.48
C ARG A 80 -14.37 -31.99 -6.33
N GLU A 81 -14.67 -32.42 -5.11
CA GLU A 81 -15.85 -33.27 -4.88
C GLU A 81 -17.16 -32.52 -5.14
N LEU A 82 -17.25 -31.27 -4.73
CA LEU A 82 -18.41 -30.42 -5.00
C LEU A 82 -18.56 -30.14 -6.51
N GLN A 83 -17.46 -29.92 -7.21
CA GLN A 83 -17.48 -29.69 -8.66
C GLN A 83 -18.08 -30.87 -9.44
N LYS A 84 -17.88 -32.13 -8.99
CA LYS A 84 -18.50 -33.32 -9.57
C LYS A 84 -20.05 -33.29 -9.50
N THR A 85 -20.58 -32.58 -8.52
CA THR A 85 -22.03 -32.37 -8.34
C THR A 85 -22.53 -31.07 -8.98
N GLY A 86 -21.68 -30.39 -9.77
CA GLY A 86 -22.03 -29.14 -10.43
C GLY A 86 -21.98 -27.90 -9.52
N ARG A 87 -21.51 -28.03 -8.27
CA ARG A 87 -21.44 -26.93 -7.33
C ARG A 87 -20.04 -26.31 -7.34
N ARG A 88 -19.96 -24.99 -7.58
CA ARG A 88 -18.71 -24.23 -7.57
C ARG A 88 -18.27 -23.89 -6.14
N THR A 89 -16.98 -23.62 -5.96
CA THR A 89 -16.41 -23.16 -4.68
C THR A 89 -15.75 -21.80 -4.88
N VAL A 90 -16.19 -20.82 -4.08
CA VAL A 90 -15.50 -19.54 -3.90
C VAL A 90 -14.56 -19.67 -2.71
N LEU A 91 -13.27 -19.55 -2.96
CA LEU A 91 -12.25 -19.54 -1.93
C LEU A 91 -11.89 -18.08 -1.63
N PHE A 92 -12.28 -17.63 -0.46
CA PHE A 92 -11.90 -16.32 0.06
C PHE A 92 -10.64 -16.43 0.93
N ILE A 93 -9.62 -15.66 0.61
CA ILE A 93 -8.38 -15.56 1.40
C ILE A 93 -8.26 -14.16 1.94
N ASP A 94 -8.48 -14.03 3.26
CA ASP A 94 -8.29 -12.75 3.94
C ASP A 94 -6.80 -12.49 4.21
N GLU A 95 -6.38 -11.24 4.00
CA GLU A 95 -4.99 -10.78 4.12
C GLU A 95 -4.02 -11.61 3.25
N ILE A 96 -4.37 -11.84 1.97
CA ILE A 96 -3.61 -12.71 1.04
C ILE A 96 -2.12 -12.34 0.95
N HIS A 97 -1.75 -11.10 1.23
CA HIS A 97 -0.36 -10.64 1.29
C HIS A 97 0.47 -11.34 2.38
N ARG A 98 -0.17 -11.99 3.36
CA ARG A 98 0.51 -12.78 4.39
C ARG A 98 0.92 -14.18 3.92
N PHE A 99 0.38 -14.64 2.79
CA PHE A 99 0.85 -15.88 2.18
C PHE A 99 2.21 -15.67 1.51
N ASN A 100 3.15 -16.54 1.80
CA ASN A 100 4.43 -16.57 1.09
C ASN A 100 4.25 -17.07 -0.36
N LYS A 101 5.29 -16.92 -1.20
CA LYS A 101 5.24 -17.33 -2.61
C LYS A 101 4.83 -18.79 -2.79
N ALA A 102 5.36 -19.71 -1.98
CA ALA A 102 5.05 -21.14 -2.09
C ALA A 102 3.57 -21.44 -1.76
N GLN A 103 2.95 -20.69 -0.86
CA GLN A 103 1.53 -20.81 -0.55
C GLN A 103 0.67 -20.26 -1.69
N GLN A 104 1.07 -19.14 -2.28
CA GLN A 104 0.39 -18.56 -3.44
C GLN A 104 0.55 -19.44 -4.69
N ASP A 105 1.73 -20.00 -4.94
CA ASP A 105 1.97 -20.97 -6.02
C ASP A 105 1.15 -22.25 -5.84
N ALA A 106 0.94 -22.70 -4.60
CA ALA A 106 0.16 -23.92 -4.31
C ALA A 106 -1.32 -23.81 -4.71
N ILE A 107 -1.89 -22.59 -4.80
CA ILE A 107 -3.28 -22.38 -5.19
C ILE A 107 -3.45 -22.13 -6.68
N LEU A 108 -2.40 -21.65 -7.36
CA LEU A 108 -2.41 -21.23 -8.74
C LEU A 108 -3.03 -22.27 -9.71
N PRO A 109 -2.66 -23.57 -9.68
CA PRO A 109 -3.24 -24.57 -10.59
C PRO A 109 -4.76 -24.69 -10.46
N TYR A 110 -5.31 -24.48 -9.28
CA TYR A 110 -6.73 -24.64 -8.98
C TYR A 110 -7.56 -23.40 -9.33
N VAL A 111 -6.90 -22.26 -9.45
CA VAL A 111 -7.48 -21.04 -10.03
C VAL A 111 -7.48 -21.15 -11.56
N GLU A 112 -6.43 -21.74 -12.14
CA GLU A 112 -6.29 -21.95 -13.58
C GLU A 112 -7.30 -22.95 -14.14
N ASP A 113 -7.47 -24.07 -13.47
CA ASP A 113 -8.38 -25.14 -13.90
C ASP A 113 -9.86 -24.90 -13.49
N GLY A 114 -10.12 -23.79 -12.77
CA GLY A 114 -11.47 -23.43 -12.33
C GLY A 114 -12.01 -24.29 -11.18
N THR A 115 -11.17 -25.09 -10.50
CA THR A 115 -11.57 -25.86 -9.31
C THR A 115 -12.09 -24.91 -8.22
N VAL A 116 -11.49 -23.74 -8.09
CA VAL A 116 -11.93 -22.67 -7.18
C VAL A 116 -11.96 -21.32 -7.90
N THR A 117 -12.94 -20.50 -7.56
CA THR A 117 -12.93 -19.06 -7.86
C THR A 117 -12.25 -18.35 -6.68
N LEU A 118 -11.09 -17.75 -6.92
CA LEU A 118 -10.33 -17.07 -5.86
C LEU A 118 -10.87 -15.65 -5.65
N ILE A 119 -11.13 -15.29 -4.40
CA ILE A 119 -11.29 -13.90 -3.97
C ILE A 119 -10.26 -13.62 -2.88
N GLY A 120 -9.18 -12.94 -3.23
CA GLY A 120 -8.18 -12.48 -2.27
C GLY A 120 -8.55 -11.11 -1.72
N ALA A 121 -8.41 -10.87 -0.41
CA ALA A 121 -8.54 -9.56 0.19
C ALA A 121 -7.20 -9.10 0.75
N THR A 122 -6.86 -7.82 0.58
CA THR A 122 -5.63 -7.23 1.11
C THR A 122 -5.78 -5.75 1.40
N THR A 123 -5.06 -5.28 2.40
CA THR A 123 -4.85 -3.84 2.67
C THR A 123 -3.59 -3.31 2.00
N GLU A 124 -2.66 -4.19 1.62
CA GLU A 124 -1.40 -3.84 0.99
C GLU A 124 -1.52 -3.83 -0.54
N ASN A 125 -0.62 -3.12 -1.22
CA ASN A 125 -0.64 -3.05 -2.67
C ASN A 125 -0.35 -4.42 -3.30
N PRO A 126 -1.33 -5.02 -4.00
CA PRO A 126 -1.19 -6.37 -4.53
C PRO A 126 -0.07 -6.52 -5.57
N SER A 127 0.36 -5.44 -6.21
CA SER A 127 1.46 -5.47 -7.18
C SER A 127 2.82 -5.84 -6.56
N PHE A 128 2.97 -5.67 -5.25
CA PHE A 128 4.18 -6.03 -4.52
C PHE A 128 4.07 -7.36 -3.78
N GLU A 129 2.86 -7.70 -3.33
CA GLU A 129 2.64 -8.77 -2.37
C GLU A 129 2.02 -10.03 -3.00
N VAL A 130 1.33 -9.90 -4.12
CA VAL A 130 0.73 -11.03 -4.83
C VAL A 130 1.58 -11.40 -6.03
N ILE A 131 1.85 -12.71 -6.22
CA ILE A 131 2.65 -13.19 -7.35
C ILE A 131 2.02 -12.81 -8.69
N SER A 132 2.85 -12.46 -9.66
CA SER A 132 2.40 -12.02 -10.99
C SER A 132 1.52 -13.05 -11.71
N ALA A 133 1.76 -14.33 -11.45
CA ALA A 133 0.96 -15.43 -12.00
C ALA A 133 -0.50 -15.44 -11.51
N LEU A 134 -0.75 -15.13 -10.23
CA LEU A 134 -2.12 -14.96 -9.71
C LEU A 134 -2.75 -13.65 -10.19
N LEU A 135 -1.97 -12.56 -10.24
CA LEU A 135 -2.47 -11.27 -10.74
C LEU A 135 -2.90 -11.34 -12.21
N SER A 136 -2.18 -12.08 -13.05
CA SER A 136 -2.54 -12.24 -14.47
C SER A 136 -3.85 -13.02 -14.68
N ARG A 137 -4.29 -13.79 -13.68
CA ARG A 137 -5.50 -14.63 -13.69
C ARG A 137 -6.62 -14.07 -12.83
N SER A 138 -6.39 -12.96 -12.17
CA SER A 138 -7.34 -12.31 -11.27
C SER A 138 -7.57 -10.86 -11.68
N ARG A 139 -8.76 -10.34 -11.45
CA ARG A 139 -9.03 -8.91 -11.60
C ARG A 139 -8.81 -8.18 -10.28
N VAL A 140 -8.06 -7.10 -10.29
CA VAL A 140 -7.88 -6.27 -9.11
C VAL A 140 -9.01 -5.23 -9.06
N PHE A 141 -9.75 -5.22 -7.96
CA PHE A 141 -10.76 -4.22 -7.65
C PHE A 141 -10.32 -3.40 -6.44
N VAL A 142 -10.28 -2.09 -6.60
CA VAL A 142 -9.88 -1.16 -5.54
C VAL A 142 -11.12 -0.70 -4.80
N LEU A 143 -11.15 -0.95 -3.49
CA LEU A 143 -12.17 -0.41 -2.59
C LEU A 143 -11.60 0.84 -1.92
N TYR A 144 -12.38 1.91 -1.89
CA TYR A 144 -12.01 3.15 -1.22
C TYR A 144 -12.58 3.19 0.20
N ALA A 145 -11.97 4.01 1.05
CA ALA A 145 -12.57 4.37 2.33
C ALA A 145 -14.00 4.89 2.12
N LEU A 146 -14.90 4.54 3.01
CA LEU A 146 -16.28 5.00 2.94
C LEU A 146 -16.32 6.52 3.18
N LYS A 147 -17.24 7.20 2.51
CA LYS A 147 -17.51 8.62 2.77
C LYS A 147 -18.29 8.76 4.08
N ASP A 148 -18.22 9.96 4.66
CA ASP A 148 -18.91 10.25 5.92
C ASP A 148 -20.42 9.98 5.83
N GLU A 149 -21.05 10.33 4.70
CA GLU A 149 -22.47 10.05 4.48
C GLU A 149 -22.75 8.55 4.41
N GLU A 150 -21.84 7.76 3.85
CA GLU A 150 -21.97 6.30 3.74
C GLU A 150 -21.81 5.63 5.12
N VAL A 151 -20.85 6.09 5.93
CA VAL A 151 -20.68 5.66 7.31
C VAL A 151 -21.91 6.01 8.14
N ALA A 152 -22.43 7.23 7.96
CA ALA A 152 -23.65 7.67 8.64
C ALA A 152 -24.87 6.79 8.32
N VAL A 153 -25.04 6.38 7.06
CA VAL A 153 -26.11 5.44 6.64
C VAL A 153 -25.95 4.09 7.35
N ILE A 154 -24.73 3.58 7.49
CA ILE A 154 -24.45 2.31 8.17
C ILE A 154 -24.79 2.42 9.68
N ILE A 155 -24.42 3.52 10.34
CA ILE A 155 -24.74 3.80 11.73
C ILE A 155 -26.26 3.85 11.93
N ASP A 156 -26.97 4.63 11.11
CA ASP A 156 -28.42 4.79 11.18
C ASP A 156 -29.15 3.45 10.96
N ARG A 157 -28.66 2.63 10.05
CA ARG A 157 -29.17 1.27 9.83
C ARG A 157 -28.93 0.39 11.05
N ALA A 158 -27.75 0.46 11.68
CA ALA A 158 -27.44 -0.32 12.86
C ALA A 158 -28.36 0.03 14.04
N LEU A 159 -28.75 1.28 14.19
CA LEU A 159 -29.67 1.73 15.22
C LEU A 159 -31.13 1.32 14.97
N ARG A 160 -31.54 1.14 13.70
CA ARG A 160 -32.93 0.80 13.33
C ARG A 160 -33.16 -0.71 13.20
N ASP A 161 -32.16 -1.48 12.80
CA ASP A 161 -32.31 -2.91 12.57
C ASP A 161 -32.52 -3.66 13.90
N THR A 162 -33.71 -4.24 14.05
CA THR A 162 -34.11 -4.97 15.26
C THR A 162 -33.65 -6.43 15.30
N GLU A 163 -33.20 -6.97 14.18
CA GLU A 163 -32.76 -8.37 14.09
C GLU A 163 -31.25 -8.50 14.19
N ARG A 164 -30.53 -7.69 13.41
CA ARG A 164 -29.09 -7.76 13.26
C ARG A 164 -28.34 -6.59 13.91
N GLY A 165 -29.06 -5.55 14.34
CA GLY A 165 -28.52 -4.32 14.91
C GLY A 165 -28.94 -4.07 16.35
N LEU A 166 -28.94 -2.80 16.70
CA LEU A 166 -29.25 -2.32 18.06
C LEU A 166 -30.70 -1.84 18.23
N GLY A 167 -31.56 -2.00 17.22
CA GLY A 167 -32.92 -1.45 17.20
C GLY A 167 -33.81 -1.86 18.39
N LYS A 168 -33.59 -3.03 19.01
CA LYS A 168 -34.29 -3.46 20.22
C LYS A 168 -33.92 -2.68 21.48
N GLN A 169 -32.77 -1.98 21.47
CA GLN A 169 -32.27 -1.32 22.69
C GLN A 169 -32.81 0.09 22.89
N GLN A 170 -33.64 0.62 21.96
CA GLN A 170 -34.22 1.97 22.01
C GLN A 170 -33.16 3.05 22.27
N ILE A 171 -32.12 3.06 21.42
CA ILE A 171 -30.99 3.99 21.53
C ILE A 171 -31.32 5.30 20.85
N VAL A 172 -31.12 6.39 21.58
CA VAL A 172 -31.11 7.77 21.04
C VAL A 172 -29.66 8.20 20.89
N LEU A 173 -29.21 8.34 19.65
CA LEU A 173 -27.88 8.88 19.34
C LEU A 173 -28.02 10.39 19.07
N GLU A 174 -27.38 11.21 19.90
CA GLU A 174 -27.37 12.65 19.72
C GLU A 174 -26.65 13.07 18.42
N PRO A 175 -27.07 14.16 17.74
CA PRO A 175 -26.41 14.61 16.50
C PRO A 175 -24.89 14.81 16.65
N ALA A 176 -24.45 15.45 17.73
CA ALA A 176 -23.03 15.67 18.01
C ALA A 176 -22.25 14.36 18.21
N ALA A 177 -22.87 13.35 18.85
CA ALA A 177 -22.28 12.02 19.02
C ALA A 177 -22.18 11.27 17.68
N ARG A 178 -23.22 11.43 16.82
CA ARG A 178 -23.22 10.85 15.48
C ARG A 178 -22.11 11.42 14.62
N ASP A 179 -21.97 12.74 14.58
CA ASP A 179 -20.92 13.43 13.79
C ASP A 179 -19.52 13.02 14.30
N MET A 180 -19.34 12.99 15.62
CA MET A 180 -18.10 12.52 16.24
C MET A 180 -17.78 11.07 15.86
N LEU A 181 -18.77 10.17 15.87
CA LEU A 181 -18.59 8.77 15.53
C LEU A 181 -18.24 8.58 14.05
N VAL A 182 -18.86 9.33 13.15
CA VAL A 182 -18.55 9.33 11.70
C VAL A 182 -17.12 9.79 11.46
N ASN A 183 -16.74 10.94 12.03
CA ASN A 183 -15.41 11.49 11.89
C ASN A 183 -14.31 10.53 12.40
N LEU A 184 -14.54 9.91 13.56
CA LEU A 184 -13.58 8.98 14.16
C LEU A 184 -13.50 7.63 13.47
N ALA A 185 -14.53 7.23 12.74
CA ALA A 185 -14.53 6.02 11.92
C ALA A 185 -13.61 6.15 10.70
N ASN A 186 -13.39 7.36 10.21
CA ASN A 186 -12.51 7.65 9.08
C ASN A 186 -12.68 6.66 7.91
N GLY A 187 -13.95 6.44 7.52
CA GLY A 187 -14.30 5.53 6.43
C GLY A 187 -14.22 4.03 6.74
N ASP A 188 -13.97 3.64 7.99
CA ASP A 188 -13.99 2.24 8.46
C ASP A 188 -15.33 1.91 9.14
N ALA A 189 -16.22 1.20 8.43
CA ALA A 189 -17.51 0.78 8.96
C ALA A 189 -17.39 -0.14 10.19
N ARG A 190 -16.34 -0.96 10.27
CA ARG A 190 -16.11 -1.87 11.42
C ARG A 190 -15.75 -1.05 12.66
N ALA A 191 -14.91 -0.04 12.51
CA ALA A 191 -14.55 0.89 13.58
C ALA A 191 -15.79 1.63 14.10
N ALA A 192 -16.61 2.18 13.19
CA ALA A 192 -17.87 2.85 13.53
C ALA A 192 -18.82 1.94 14.32
N LEU A 193 -19.09 0.74 13.80
CA LEU A 193 -20.05 -0.19 14.41
C LEU A 193 -19.56 -0.71 15.77
N ASN A 194 -18.27 -1.04 15.91
CA ASN A 194 -17.71 -1.49 17.17
C ASN A 194 -17.75 -0.39 18.24
N THR A 195 -17.44 0.86 17.85
CA THR A 195 -17.51 2.00 18.77
C THR A 195 -18.96 2.28 19.19
N LEU A 196 -19.90 2.22 18.25
CA LEU A 196 -21.31 2.38 18.52
C LEU A 196 -21.84 1.30 19.48
N GLU A 197 -21.50 0.03 19.25
CA GLU A 197 -21.90 -1.11 20.08
C GLU A 197 -21.35 -0.96 21.50
N PHE A 198 -20.08 -0.56 21.63
CA PHE A 198 -19.48 -0.34 22.94
C PHE A 198 -20.11 0.87 23.65
N ALA A 199 -20.31 1.99 22.95
CA ALA A 199 -21.01 3.16 23.50
C ALA A 199 -22.42 2.79 23.99
N ALA A 200 -23.16 1.98 23.22
CA ALA A 200 -24.47 1.48 23.58
C ALA A 200 -24.45 0.60 24.86
N SER A 201 -23.33 -0.09 25.11
CA SER A 201 -23.19 -0.92 26.33
C SER A 201 -22.97 -0.11 27.60
N ILE A 202 -22.36 1.08 27.51
CA ILE A 202 -22.02 1.95 28.64
C ILE A 202 -23.00 3.13 28.80
N ALA A 203 -23.86 3.38 27.78
CA ALA A 203 -24.78 4.50 27.77
C ALA A 203 -25.78 4.43 28.95
N PRO A 204 -26.05 5.56 29.65
CA PRO A 204 -27.04 5.62 30.71
C PRO A 204 -28.44 5.39 30.14
N VAL A 205 -29.29 4.78 30.96
CA VAL A 205 -30.74 4.60 30.66
C VAL A 205 -31.50 5.75 31.28
N GLU A 206 -32.08 6.61 30.45
CA GLU A 206 -32.93 7.72 30.88
C GLU A 206 -34.32 7.56 30.27
N ASN A 207 -35.35 7.59 31.13
CA ASN A 207 -36.76 7.45 30.70
C ASN A 207 -37.04 6.18 29.84
N GLY A 208 -36.32 5.08 30.10
CA GLY A 208 -36.49 3.82 29.36
C GLY A 208 -35.76 3.72 28.04
N ALA A 209 -35.04 4.75 27.59
CA ALA A 209 -34.17 4.75 26.42
C ALA A 209 -32.70 4.97 26.80
N LYS A 210 -31.78 4.43 26.02
CA LYS A 210 -30.35 4.68 26.18
C LYS A 210 -29.97 5.91 25.37
N THR A 211 -29.36 6.92 25.99
CA THR A 211 -28.90 8.13 25.31
C THR A 211 -27.38 8.08 25.12
N ILE A 212 -26.94 8.14 23.89
CA ILE A 212 -25.51 8.22 23.54
C ILE A 212 -25.18 9.67 23.17
N ALA A 213 -24.50 10.36 24.10
CA ALA A 213 -23.98 11.70 23.91
C ALA A 213 -22.53 11.66 23.37
N ALA A 214 -22.00 12.81 22.91
CA ALA A 214 -20.61 12.90 22.47
C ALA A 214 -19.61 12.49 23.57
N THR A 215 -19.90 12.77 24.84
CA THR A 215 -19.10 12.32 25.99
C THR A 215 -19.06 10.80 26.13
N THR A 216 -20.15 10.10 25.83
CA THR A 216 -20.21 8.64 25.83
C THR A 216 -19.33 8.03 24.74
N ILE A 217 -19.30 8.66 23.53
CA ILE A 217 -18.39 8.26 22.44
C ILE A 217 -16.94 8.50 22.85
N ALA A 218 -16.62 9.66 23.44
CA ALA A 218 -15.27 9.96 23.93
C ALA A 218 -14.81 8.96 25.00
N GLU A 219 -15.68 8.58 25.94
CA GLU A 219 -15.37 7.55 26.95
C GLU A 219 -15.18 6.17 26.34
N ALA A 220 -16.00 5.80 25.35
CA ALA A 220 -15.86 4.55 24.62
C ALA A 220 -14.52 4.45 23.90
N LEU A 221 -14.01 5.57 23.42
CA LEU A 221 -12.71 5.66 22.75
C LEU A 221 -11.54 5.65 23.73
N GLN A 222 -11.62 6.34 24.87
CA GLN A 222 -10.56 6.36 25.89
C GLN A 222 -10.28 4.95 26.45
N ARG A 223 -11.29 4.13 26.64
CA ARG A 223 -11.13 2.72 27.02
C ARG A 223 -10.53 1.87 25.90
N ARG A 224 -10.69 2.29 24.61
CA ARG A 224 -10.09 1.63 23.45
C ARG A 224 -8.65 2.12 23.19
N ALA A 225 -8.30 3.34 23.60
CA ALA A 225 -6.96 3.92 23.48
C ALA A 225 -5.90 3.21 24.34
N ALA A 226 -6.28 2.34 25.28
CA ALA A 226 -5.38 1.32 25.82
C ALA A 226 -4.97 0.26 24.77
N GLY A 227 -5.53 0.33 23.55
CA GLY A 227 -5.17 -0.40 22.33
C GLY A 227 -5.06 0.61 21.17
N TYR A 228 -3.91 1.26 21.05
CA TYR A 228 -3.51 2.28 20.09
C TYR A 228 -4.01 2.03 18.66
N ASP A 229 -4.76 3.01 18.08
CA ASP A 229 -5.17 3.01 16.68
C ASP A 229 -4.05 3.60 15.79
N LYS A 230 -3.22 2.71 15.22
CA LYS A 230 -2.09 3.05 14.33
C LYS A 230 -2.49 3.53 12.94
N ALA A 231 -3.77 3.73 12.65
CA ALA A 231 -4.29 4.00 11.29
C ALA A 231 -5.22 5.22 11.19
N GLY A 232 -5.26 6.12 12.19
CA GLY A 232 -6.13 7.30 12.19
C GLY A 232 -5.60 8.46 11.35
N GLU A 233 -6.48 9.35 10.89
CA GLU A 233 -6.18 10.58 10.12
C GLU A 233 -5.14 11.45 10.82
N SER A 234 -5.17 11.56 12.15
CA SER A 234 -4.17 12.23 12.99
C SER A 234 -2.75 11.67 12.84
N HIS A 235 -2.62 10.36 12.56
CA HIS A 235 -1.34 9.72 12.27
C HIS A 235 -0.75 10.19 10.94
N TYR A 236 -1.59 10.19 9.86
CA TYR A 236 -1.16 10.65 8.54
C TYR A 236 -0.84 12.14 8.52
N ASP A 237 -1.60 12.96 9.24
CA ASP A 237 -1.35 14.40 9.32
C ASP A 237 -0.06 14.70 10.08
N THR A 238 0.18 14.03 11.20
CA THR A 238 1.39 14.22 12.01
C THR A 238 2.63 13.79 11.25
N ILE A 239 2.61 12.61 10.60
CA ILE A 239 3.76 12.16 9.79
C ILE A 239 3.96 13.06 8.56
N SER A 240 2.88 13.56 7.94
CA SER A 240 2.95 14.51 6.82
C SER A 240 3.57 15.85 7.25
N ALA A 241 3.22 16.36 8.42
CA ALA A 241 3.82 17.55 9.00
C ALA A 241 5.32 17.33 9.31
N PHE A 242 5.67 16.20 9.91
CA PHE A 242 7.05 15.79 10.15
C PHE A 242 7.90 15.77 8.87
N ILE A 243 7.39 15.13 7.82
CA ILE A 243 8.08 15.08 6.53
C ILE A 243 8.25 16.48 5.94
N LYS A 244 7.21 17.30 5.96
CA LYS A 244 7.24 18.66 5.40
C LYS A 244 8.19 19.59 6.14
N THR A 245 8.30 19.47 7.47
CA THR A 245 9.25 20.27 8.26
C THR A 245 10.70 19.90 7.98
N ILE A 246 11.03 18.60 7.85
CA ILE A 246 12.37 18.17 7.45
C ILE A 246 12.69 18.65 6.02
N ARG A 247 11.76 18.48 5.08
CA ARG A 247 11.90 18.97 3.70
C ARG A 247 12.07 20.48 3.65
N GLY A 248 11.36 21.22 4.50
CA GLY A 248 11.43 22.67 4.64
C GLY A 248 12.66 23.17 5.42
N SER A 249 13.53 22.25 5.88
CA SER A 249 14.73 22.59 6.70
C SER A 249 14.41 23.32 7.99
N ASP A 250 13.29 22.95 8.65
CA ASP A 250 12.89 23.44 9.96
C ASP A 250 13.21 22.37 11.04
N PRO A 251 14.35 22.47 11.74
CA PRO A 251 14.74 21.49 12.74
C PRO A 251 13.85 21.53 14.00
N ASP A 252 13.33 22.68 14.38
CA ASP A 252 12.48 22.82 15.56
C ASP A 252 11.10 22.21 15.33
N GLY A 253 10.49 22.49 14.18
CA GLY A 253 9.25 21.85 13.77
C GLY A 253 9.39 20.35 13.60
N ALA A 254 10.50 19.88 13.02
CA ALA A 254 10.79 18.46 12.88
C ALA A 254 10.90 17.75 14.24
N MET A 255 11.58 18.35 15.20
CA MET A 255 11.70 17.82 16.57
C MET A 255 10.38 17.81 17.31
N TYR A 256 9.55 18.85 17.15
CA TYR A 256 8.22 18.89 17.75
C TYR A 256 7.35 17.74 17.26
N TRP A 257 7.30 17.53 15.95
CA TRP A 257 6.48 16.47 15.36
C TRP A 257 7.02 15.07 15.68
N LEU A 258 8.35 14.89 15.76
CA LEU A 258 8.94 13.65 16.24
C LEU A 258 8.51 13.34 17.67
N ALA A 259 8.66 14.32 18.59
CA ALA A 259 8.29 14.15 19.99
C ALA A 259 6.80 13.80 20.14
N ARG A 260 5.93 14.47 19.37
CA ARG A 260 4.49 14.19 19.35
C ARG A 260 4.16 12.76 18.87
N MET A 261 4.87 12.25 17.86
CA MET A 261 4.70 10.87 17.39
C MET A 261 5.16 9.84 18.44
N VAL A 262 6.31 10.09 19.06
CA VAL A 262 6.86 9.20 20.09
C VAL A 262 5.98 9.18 21.34
N ASP A 263 5.49 10.34 21.80
CA ASP A 263 4.56 10.47 22.94
C ASP A 263 3.21 9.77 22.64
N ALA A 264 2.72 9.87 21.42
CA ALA A 264 1.53 9.18 20.97
C ALA A 264 1.72 7.65 20.79
N GLY A 265 2.92 7.10 21.03
CA GLY A 265 3.21 5.67 20.94
C GLY A 265 3.34 5.16 19.49
N GLU A 266 3.71 6.01 18.53
CA GLU A 266 3.97 5.61 17.16
C GLU A 266 5.06 4.55 17.09
N ASP A 267 4.96 3.62 16.11
CA ASP A 267 6.02 2.63 15.88
C ASP A 267 7.35 3.31 15.53
N PRO A 268 8.39 3.19 16.37
CA PRO A 268 9.67 3.82 16.11
C PRO A 268 10.31 3.38 14.79
N LEU A 269 10.06 2.14 14.36
CA LEU A 269 10.54 1.64 13.07
C LEU A 269 9.77 2.24 11.89
N PHE A 270 8.50 2.60 12.08
CA PHE A 270 7.75 3.36 11.07
C PHE A 270 8.35 4.75 10.89
N ILE A 271 8.65 5.47 11.99
CA ILE A 271 9.31 6.77 11.93
C ILE A 271 10.68 6.66 11.23
N ALA A 272 11.49 5.67 11.62
CA ALA A 272 12.79 5.42 11.01
C ALA A 272 12.69 5.13 9.49
N ARG A 273 11.68 4.37 9.06
CA ARG A 273 11.40 4.10 7.64
C ARG A 273 11.13 5.39 6.87
N ARG A 274 10.38 6.32 7.45
CA ARG A 274 10.12 7.63 6.83
C ARG A 274 11.39 8.47 6.70
N LEU A 275 12.28 8.42 7.68
CA LEU A 275 13.59 9.10 7.60
C LEU A 275 14.48 8.52 6.49
N VAL A 276 14.48 7.19 6.31
CA VAL A 276 15.22 6.53 5.20
C VAL A 276 14.68 6.97 3.83
N ILE A 277 13.36 7.06 3.68
CA ILE A 277 12.74 7.56 2.44
C ILE A 277 13.14 9.02 2.20
N LEU A 278 13.01 9.89 3.20
CA LEU A 278 13.38 11.32 3.14
C LEU A 278 14.86 11.52 2.77
N ALA A 279 15.75 10.70 3.32
CA ALA A 279 17.18 10.77 3.02
C ALA A 279 17.47 10.57 1.52
N SER A 280 16.67 9.72 0.85
CA SER A 280 16.83 9.46 -0.58
C SER A 280 15.99 10.39 -1.46
N GLU A 281 14.77 10.77 -1.02
CA GLU A 281 13.80 11.56 -1.77
C GLU A 281 14.13 13.06 -1.76
N ASP A 282 14.44 13.61 -0.57
CA ASP A 282 14.55 15.04 -0.35
C ASP A 282 16.00 15.55 -0.17
N VAL A 283 16.91 14.72 0.35
CA VAL A 283 18.34 15.03 0.45
C VAL A 283 19.09 14.48 -0.76
N GLY A 284 18.90 13.21 -1.08
CA GLY A 284 19.45 12.57 -2.27
C GLY A 284 20.95 12.74 -2.38
N LEU A 285 21.41 13.14 -3.56
CA LEU A 285 22.84 13.33 -3.87
C LEU A 285 23.42 14.66 -3.34
N ALA A 286 22.59 15.53 -2.77
CA ALA A 286 23.10 16.75 -2.12
C ALA A 286 23.95 16.44 -0.88
N ASP A 287 23.64 15.37 -0.15
CA ASP A 287 24.49 14.78 0.89
C ASP A 287 24.32 13.25 0.92
N SER A 288 25.26 12.54 0.31
CA SER A 288 25.22 11.07 0.19
C SER A 288 25.30 10.33 1.53
N ARG A 289 25.72 10.99 2.62
CA ARG A 289 25.75 10.40 3.97
C ARG A 289 24.37 10.34 4.62
N ALA A 290 23.41 11.13 4.13
CA ALA A 290 22.08 11.21 4.70
C ALA A 290 21.40 9.83 4.79
N LEU A 291 21.51 9.02 3.73
CA LEU A 291 20.96 7.67 3.70
C LEU A 291 21.63 6.75 4.73
N GLN A 292 22.96 6.87 4.91
CA GLN A 292 23.71 6.09 5.90
C GLN A 292 23.29 6.45 7.33
N VAL A 293 23.13 7.74 7.62
CA VAL A 293 22.65 8.23 8.93
C VAL A 293 21.25 7.71 9.23
N ALA A 294 20.33 7.75 8.26
CA ALA A 294 18.97 7.26 8.43
C ALA A 294 18.92 5.73 8.64
N ILE A 295 19.73 4.96 7.90
CA ILE A 295 19.85 3.51 8.09
C ILE A 295 20.49 3.20 9.43
N GLY A 296 21.55 3.92 9.81
CA GLY A 296 22.18 3.76 11.14
C GLY A 296 21.20 4.03 12.28
N ALA A 297 20.35 5.04 12.15
CA ALA A 297 19.29 5.31 13.12
C ALA A 297 18.25 4.18 13.18
N GLN A 298 17.83 3.65 12.06
CA GLN A 298 16.89 2.51 12.00
C GLN A 298 17.47 1.28 12.71
N GLN A 299 18.75 0.94 12.46
CA GLN A 299 19.42 -0.17 13.10
C GLN A 299 19.58 0.05 14.61
N ALA A 300 19.98 1.27 15.01
CA ALA A 300 20.14 1.62 16.41
C ALA A 300 18.82 1.55 17.19
N VAL A 301 17.72 2.06 16.63
CA VAL A 301 16.38 1.95 17.22
C VAL A 301 15.96 0.49 17.39
N HIS A 302 16.23 -0.34 16.39
CA HIS A 302 15.90 -1.76 16.46
C HIS A 302 16.71 -2.50 17.53
N PHE A 303 17.98 -2.13 17.70
CA PHE A 303 18.89 -2.75 18.65
C PHE A 303 18.65 -2.28 20.10
N VAL A 304 18.47 -0.97 20.29
CA VAL A 304 18.36 -0.35 21.63
C VAL A 304 16.94 -0.45 22.18
N GLY A 305 15.92 -0.26 21.33
CA GLY A 305 14.51 -0.20 21.74
C GLY A 305 14.16 1.15 22.42
N MET A 306 12.87 1.27 22.79
CA MET A 306 12.39 2.44 23.53
C MET A 306 12.54 2.18 25.05
N PRO A 307 12.74 3.22 25.90
CA PRO A 307 12.65 4.64 25.53
C PRO A 307 13.90 5.23 24.87
N GLU A 308 15.11 4.69 25.06
CA GLU A 308 16.37 5.27 24.59
C GLU A 308 16.48 5.35 23.06
N GLY A 309 15.71 4.56 22.32
CA GLY A 309 15.62 4.59 20.86
C GLY A 309 15.20 5.95 20.28
N PHE A 310 14.70 6.88 21.08
CA PHE A 310 14.41 8.24 20.60
C PHE A 310 15.69 9.02 20.22
N PHE A 311 16.83 8.77 20.87
CA PHE A 311 18.08 9.48 20.55
C PHE A 311 18.55 9.29 19.10
N PRO A 312 18.68 8.06 18.56
CA PRO A 312 19.02 7.89 17.15
C PRO A 312 17.96 8.46 16.19
N LEU A 313 16.67 8.42 16.54
CA LEU A 313 15.62 9.08 15.73
C LEU A 313 15.79 10.59 15.72
N ALA A 314 16.03 11.22 16.88
CA ALA A 314 16.24 12.65 16.99
C ALA A 314 17.52 13.10 16.26
N HIS A 315 18.60 12.33 16.37
CA HIS A 315 19.84 12.59 15.64
C HIS A 315 19.62 12.59 14.12
N ALA A 316 19.00 11.54 13.58
CA ALA A 316 18.72 11.46 12.15
C ALA A 316 17.75 12.56 11.69
N THR A 317 16.74 12.89 12.50
CA THR A 317 15.78 13.96 12.21
C THR A 317 16.49 15.31 12.05
N LEU A 318 17.33 15.69 13.01
CA LEU A 318 18.09 16.94 12.95
C LEU A 318 19.08 16.94 11.79
N TYR A 319 19.80 15.82 11.59
CA TYR A 319 20.72 15.69 10.47
C TYR A 319 20.01 15.95 9.13
N LEU A 320 18.89 15.27 8.89
CA LEU A 320 18.13 15.41 7.65
C LEU A 320 17.46 16.77 7.50
N ALA A 321 17.02 17.39 8.59
CA ALA A 321 16.47 18.75 8.55
C ALA A 321 17.54 19.78 8.15
N LEU A 322 18.77 19.64 8.63
CA LEU A 322 19.87 20.55 8.37
C LEU A 322 20.65 20.24 7.07
N ALA A 323 20.53 19.04 6.51
CA ALA A 323 21.18 18.65 5.27
C ALA A 323 20.70 19.49 4.08
N PRO A 324 21.55 19.76 3.07
CA PRO A 324 21.10 20.35 1.82
C PRO A 324 20.09 19.45 1.13
N LYS A 325 19.15 20.04 0.37
CA LYS A 325 18.04 19.32 -0.24
C LYS A 325 18.19 19.20 -1.75
N SER A 326 17.94 18.00 -2.29
CA SER A 326 17.80 17.74 -3.72
C SER A 326 16.83 16.61 -3.99
N ASN A 327 15.88 16.85 -4.87
CA ASN A 327 14.95 15.84 -5.37
C ASN A 327 15.32 15.30 -6.75
N SER A 328 16.56 15.52 -7.20
CA SER A 328 17.05 15.15 -8.53
C SER A 328 16.89 13.66 -8.82
N VAL A 329 17.11 12.80 -7.82
CA VAL A 329 16.95 11.34 -7.92
C VAL A 329 15.51 10.97 -8.28
N GLY A 330 14.54 11.52 -7.55
CA GLY A 330 13.11 11.27 -7.80
C GLY A 330 12.65 11.79 -9.15
N ARG A 331 13.11 12.99 -9.56
CA ARG A 331 12.83 13.57 -10.88
C ARG A 331 13.39 12.70 -12.00
N ALA A 332 14.64 12.27 -11.88
CA ALA A 332 15.30 11.42 -12.87
C ALA A 332 14.56 10.09 -13.05
N TYR A 333 14.23 9.41 -11.97
CA TYR A 333 13.48 8.16 -12.00
C TYR A 333 12.10 8.34 -12.63
N SER A 334 11.36 9.38 -12.22
CA SER A 334 10.01 9.65 -12.74
C SER A 334 10.01 9.96 -14.23
N ALA A 335 10.98 10.72 -14.71
CA ALA A 335 11.15 11.01 -16.15
C ALA A 335 11.46 9.73 -16.93
N ALA A 336 12.38 8.90 -16.43
CA ALA A 336 12.71 7.62 -17.07
C ALA A 336 11.50 6.68 -17.09
N LEU A 337 10.73 6.60 -16.00
CA LEU A 337 9.53 5.76 -15.91
C LEU A 337 8.45 6.19 -16.91
N GLN A 338 8.26 7.50 -17.13
CA GLN A 338 7.34 8.01 -18.15
C GLN A 338 7.71 7.54 -19.56
N ASP A 339 9.00 7.56 -19.89
CA ASP A 339 9.44 7.09 -21.19
C ASP A 339 9.34 5.56 -21.31
N VAL A 340 9.68 4.80 -20.28
CA VAL A 340 9.46 3.34 -20.22
C VAL A 340 7.97 2.99 -20.44
N GLN A 341 7.04 3.76 -19.86
CA GLN A 341 5.60 3.53 -20.06
C GLN A 341 5.14 3.80 -21.49
N LYS A 342 5.79 4.72 -22.20
CA LYS A 342 5.51 5.03 -23.62
C LYS A 342 6.15 4.01 -24.56
N THR A 343 7.31 3.48 -24.20
CA THR A 343 8.16 2.62 -25.04
C THR A 343 8.20 1.16 -24.54
N ARG A 344 7.06 0.61 -24.10
CA ARG A 344 6.93 -0.68 -23.38
C ARG A 344 7.65 -1.88 -24.00
N ASN A 345 7.91 -1.86 -25.30
CA ASN A 345 8.50 -2.97 -26.06
C ASN A 345 9.83 -2.62 -26.72
N GLU A 346 10.46 -1.53 -26.31
CA GLU A 346 11.76 -1.17 -26.86
C GLU A 346 12.82 -2.23 -26.51
N PRO A 347 13.48 -2.81 -27.51
CA PRO A 347 14.49 -3.82 -27.26
C PRO A 347 15.77 -3.18 -26.68
N VAL A 348 16.44 -3.92 -25.84
CA VAL A 348 17.80 -3.54 -25.41
C VAL A 348 18.71 -3.49 -26.64
N PRO A 349 19.50 -2.44 -26.83
CA PRO A 349 20.46 -2.37 -27.96
C PRO A 349 21.36 -3.61 -28.06
N LEU A 350 21.63 -4.09 -29.29
CA LEU A 350 22.33 -5.36 -29.48
C LEU A 350 23.71 -5.38 -28.82
N HIS A 351 24.46 -4.27 -28.92
CA HIS A 351 25.78 -4.17 -28.28
C HIS A 351 25.77 -4.28 -26.75
N LEU A 352 24.62 -4.02 -26.07
CA LEU A 352 24.48 -4.14 -24.63
C LEU A 352 24.01 -5.53 -24.21
N ARG A 353 23.67 -6.42 -25.14
CA ARG A 353 23.21 -7.77 -24.83
C ARG A 353 24.37 -8.73 -24.68
N ASN A 354 24.33 -9.60 -23.69
CA ASN A 354 25.32 -10.68 -23.56
C ASN A 354 25.06 -11.79 -24.60
N ALA A 355 26.13 -12.35 -25.15
CA ALA A 355 26.11 -13.45 -26.11
C ALA A 355 26.67 -14.76 -25.53
N PRO A 356 25.99 -15.41 -24.56
CA PRO A 356 26.50 -16.60 -23.90
C PRO A 356 26.46 -17.87 -24.79
N THR A 357 25.87 -17.78 -25.99
CA THR A 357 25.79 -18.91 -26.92
C THR A 357 26.22 -18.50 -28.32
N PRO A 358 26.79 -19.45 -29.15
CA PRO A 358 27.15 -19.15 -30.51
C PRO A 358 26.02 -18.60 -31.39
N LEU A 359 24.78 -19.02 -31.12
CA LEU A 359 23.62 -18.49 -31.82
C LEU A 359 23.40 -16.99 -31.52
N MET A 360 23.60 -16.59 -30.27
CA MET A 360 23.45 -15.17 -29.88
C MET A 360 24.56 -14.31 -30.50
N GLU A 361 25.80 -14.81 -30.61
CA GLU A 361 26.87 -14.15 -31.34
C GLU A 361 26.50 -13.96 -32.83
N GLN A 362 25.97 -15.02 -33.48
CA GLN A 362 25.51 -14.96 -34.85
C GLN A 362 24.37 -13.94 -35.08
N LEU A 363 23.59 -13.68 -34.03
CA LEU A 363 22.51 -12.68 -34.02
C LEU A 363 23.02 -11.26 -33.71
N GLY A 364 24.33 -11.04 -33.57
CA GLY A 364 24.95 -9.73 -33.32
C GLY A 364 24.87 -9.26 -31.88
N TYR A 365 24.60 -10.16 -30.93
CA TYR A 365 24.57 -9.78 -29.50
C TYR A 365 25.98 -9.47 -29.03
N GLY A 366 26.16 -8.32 -28.35
CA GLY A 366 27.44 -7.83 -27.87
C GLY A 366 28.35 -7.22 -28.96
N GLU A 367 27.93 -7.24 -30.24
CA GLU A 367 28.72 -6.70 -31.33
C GLU A 367 28.88 -5.17 -31.17
N GLY A 368 30.14 -4.72 -31.22
CA GLY A 368 30.48 -3.31 -31.03
C GLY A 368 30.44 -2.81 -29.59
N TYR A 369 30.25 -3.68 -28.61
CA TYR A 369 30.35 -3.28 -27.20
C TYR A 369 31.78 -2.87 -26.86
N ARG A 370 31.93 -1.71 -26.27
CA ARG A 370 33.21 -1.21 -25.75
C ARG A 370 33.23 -1.34 -24.23
N TYR A 371 34.22 -2.08 -23.73
CA TYR A 371 34.41 -2.20 -22.29
C TYR A 371 35.02 -0.92 -21.74
N ALA A 372 34.26 -0.20 -20.93
CA ALA A 372 34.59 1.14 -20.49
C ALA A 372 35.97 1.25 -19.81
N HIS A 373 36.40 0.21 -19.09
CA HIS A 373 37.68 0.18 -18.39
C HIS A 373 38.90 0.05 -19.38
N ASP A 374 38.67 -0.45 -20.59
CA ASP A 374 39.72 -0.57 -21.60
C ASP A 374 39.83 0.72 -22.44
N ASP A 375 38.68 1.37 -22.68
CA ASP A 375 38.60 2.54 -23.56
C ASP A 375 38.93 3.86 -22.84
N TYR A 376 38.65 3.97 -21.54
CA TYR A 376 38.92 5.21 -20.82
C TYR A 376 39.29 4.93 -19.35
N ALA A 377 40.36 5.59 -18.93
CA ALA A 377 41.04 5.34 -17.67
C ALA A 377 40.19 5.71 -16.45
N VAL A 378 39.34 6.71 -16.55
CA VAL A 378 38.50 7.20 -15.41
C VAL A 378 37.18 7.69 -15.92
N ILE A 379 36.11 7.13 -15.33
CA ILE A 379 34.75 7.53 -15.62
C ILE A 379 34.11 7.94 -14.31
N GLY A 380 33.60 9.17 -14.24
CA GLY A 380 32.96 9.71 -13.06
C GLY A 380 33.58 11.01 -12.58
N GLU A 381 33.34 11.35 -11.30
CA GLU A 381 33.80 12.60 -10.71
C GLU A 381 35.33 12.74 -10.78
N GLY A 382 35.80 13.86 -11.35
CA GLY A 382 37.22 14.19 -11.43
C GLY A 382 38.00 13.49 -12.57
N GLY A 383 37.33 12.61 -13.35
CA GLY A 383 37.93 11.94 -14.47
C GLY A 383 37.78 12.69 -15.80
N ASP A 384 38.67 12.42 -16.73
CA ASP A 384 38.53 12.88 -18.10
C ASP A 384 37.51 12.06 -18.87
N LEU A 385 36.59 12.73 -19.55
CA LEU A 385 35.68 12.07 -20.48
C LEU A 385 36.40 11.73 -21.78
N PRO A 386 36.11 10.57 -22.39
CA PRO A 386 36.56 10.29 -23.72
C PRO A 386 35.95 11.31 -24.70
N PRO A 387 36.57 11.51 -25.85
CA PRO A 387 35.98 12.34 -26.90
C PRO A 387 34.54 11.89 -27.22
N PRO A 388 33.63 12.81 -27.62
CA PRO A 388 32.23 12.47 -27.89
C PRO A 388 32.05 11.30 -28.84
N GLU A 389 32.89 11.17 -29.86
CA GLU A 389 32.90 10.07 -30.84
C GLU A 389 33.25 8.70 -30.23
N ARG A 390 33.82 8.66 -29.03
CA ARG A 390 34.09 7.43 -28.27
C ARG A 390 33.05 7.12 -27.21
N LEU A 391 32.07 8.00 -27.00
CA LEU A 391 30.99 7.74 -26.08
C LEU A 391 30.04 6.72 -26.67
N GLN A 392 29.80 5.64 -25.93
CA GLN A 392 28.85 4.61 -26.33
C GLN A 392 27.43 5.03 -25.90
N ALA A 393 26.46 4.79 -26.78
CA ALA A 393 25.04 4.96 -26.44
C ALA A 393 24.56 3.82 -25.53
N TYR A 394 23.85 4.17 -24.50
CA TYR A 394 23.29 3.19 -23.53
C TYR A 394 21.76 3.15 -23.51
N LEU A 395 21.11 4.06 -24.23
CA LEU A 395 19.66 4.07 -24.37
C LEU A 395 19.25 3.43 -25.72
N PRO A 396 18.01 2.94 -25.81
CA PRO A 396 17.41 2.56 -27.09
C PRO A 396 17.49 3.73 -28.08
N GLU A 397 17.70 3.42 -29.36
CA GLU A 397 17.85 4.42 -30.42
C GLU A 397 16.63 5.37 -30.53
N SER A 398 15.43 4.86 -30.26
CA SER A 398 14.18 5.63 -30.22
C SER A 398 14.16 6.73 -29.16
N LEU A 399 14.96 6.60 -28.12
CA LEU A 399 15.10 7.59 -27.04
C LEU A 399 16.19 8.63 -27.32
N GLY A 400 17.07 8.38 -28.30
CA GLY A 400 18.11 9.30 -28.68
C GLY A 400 18.95 9.82 -27.53
N ASP A 401 19.18 11.14 -27.49
CA ASP A 401 19.97 11.82 -26.46
C ASP A 401 19.15 12.20 -25.21
N ARG A 402 18.21 11.36 -24.81
CA ARG A 402 17.37 11.61 -23.66
C ARG A 402 18.20 11.80 -22.39
N ALA A 403 17.95 12.86 -21.66
CA ALA A 403 18.58 13.16 -20.39
C ALA A 403 17.57 13.05 -19.25
N TYR A 404 17.83 12.17 -18.29
CA TYR A 404 16.96 11.98 -17.12
C TYR A 404 17.52 12.64 -15.87
N TYR A 405 18.81 12.50 -15.62
CA TYR A 405 19.43 13.05 -14.43
C TYR A 405 19.92 14.48 -14.68
N GLU A 406 19.35 15.41 -13.91
CA GLU A 406 19.78 16.80 -13.87
C GLU A 406 20.26 17.11 -12.44
N PRO A 407 21.55 17.32 -12.23
CA PRO A 407 22.10 17.58 -10.92
C PRO A 407 21.56 18.88 -10.34
N GLY A 408 21.29 18.87 -9.03
CA GLY A 408 20.95 20.07 -8.26
C GLY A 408 22.16 20.95 -8.00
N GLU A 409 21.90 22.21 -7.61
CA GLU A 409 22.95 23.19 -7.28
C GLU A 409 23.36 23.14 -5.80
N GLN A 410 22.76 22.27 -5.00
CA GLN A 410 22.95 22.22 -3.54
C GLN A 410 23.91 21.09 -3.13
N GLY A 411 24.64 21.37 -2.05
CA GLY A 411 25.50 20.38 -1.42
C GLY A 411 26.55 19.76 -2.32
N GLU A 412 26.75 18.46 -2.17
CA GLU A 412 27.75 17.70 -2.95
C GLU A 412 27.36 17.52 -4.41
N GLU A 413 26.09 17.63 -4.74
CA GLU A 413 25.60 17.41 -6.11
C GLU A 413 26.09 18.45 -7.11
N ARG A 414 26.38 19.66 -6.61
CA ARG A 414 26.91 20.76 -7.44
C ARG A 414 28.16 20.36 -8.22
N LYS A 415 29.00 19.48 -7.67
CA LYS A 415 30.23 19.02 -8.33
C LYS A 415 29.98 18.21 -9.61
N TYR A 416 28.79 17.62 -9.76
CA TYR A 416 28.43 16.84 -10.95
C TYR A 416 27.96 17.70 -12.13
N ILE A 417 27.64 18.98 -11.93
CA ILE A 417 27.08 19.85 -12.97
C ILE A 417 28.03 19.94 -14.16
N ASP A 418 29.30 20.28 -13.91
CA ASP A 418 30.30 20.44 -14.99
C ASP A 418 30.64 19.11 -15.64
N TRP A 419 30.65 18.03 -14.88
CA TRP A 419 30.89 16.71 -15.45
C TRP A 419 29.73 16.28 -16.39
N ILE A 420 28.48 16.49 -15.94
CA ILE A 420 27.28 16.17 -16.76
C ILE A 420 27.23 17.03 -18.01
N ARG A 421 27.54 18.32 -17.92
CA ARG A 421 27.62 19.20 -19.09
C ARG A 421 28.64 18.70 -20.12
N ARG A 422 29.85 18.39 -19.67
CA ARG A 422 30.87 17.81 -20.56
C ARG A 422 30.48 16.47 -21.17
N ARG A 423 29.71 15.66 -20.44
CA ARG A 423 29.22 14.36 -20.92
C ARG A 423 28.17 14.48 -22.01
N ARG A 424 27.39 15.55 -22.01
CA ARG A 424 26.30 15.77 -22.99
C ARG A 424 26.68 16.60 -24.19
N GLY A 425 27.83 17.23 -24.21
CA GLY A 425 28.33 18.12 -25.23
C GLY A 425 27.98 19.56 -24.91
#